data_da6c4506b03ad380ec9477a05a475fa7
#
_entry.id   da6c4506b03ad380ec9477a05a475fa7
#
_cell.length_a   1.000
_cell.length_b   1.000
_cell.length_c   1.000
_cell.angle_alpha   90.00
_cell.angle_beta   90.00
_cell.angle_gamma   90.00
#
_symmetry.space_group_name_H-M   'P 1'
#
loop_
_entity.id
_entity.type
_entity.pdbx_description
1 polymer ?
#
loop_
_entity_poly.entity_id
_entity_poly.type
_entity_poly.pdbx_seq_one_letter_code
_entity_poly.pdbx_strand_id
1 'polypeptide(L)' 'MKLNKQEQTVIVGQLINNVIGLELVKEHIDPQRLEKAVALHNEMNDDMTPKQVREAIISVLDKVIDEFLKS' A
#
# COMPACT_ATOMS: atom_id res chain seq x y z
N MET A 1 5.59 8.01 11.56
CA MET A 1 5.87 7.88 10.11
C MET A 1 4.71 8.45 9.32
N LYS A 2 5.00 9.35 8.40
CA LYS A 2 3.95 10.00 7.60
C LYS A 2 4.10 9.59 6.14
N LEU A 3 3.05 9.00 5.57
CA LEU A 3 3.04 8.52 4.20
C LEU A 3 2.17 9.42 3.32
N ASN A 4 2.65 9.73 2.13
CA ASN A 4 1.83 10.44 1.14
C ASN A 4 0.88 9.45 0.45
N LYS A 5 0.03 9.95 -0.45
CA LYS A 5 -0.99 9.12 -1.09
C LYS A 5 -0.40 8.04 -1.96
N GLN A 6 0.67 8.34 -2.70
CA GLN A 6 1.35 7.34 -3.54
C GLN A 6 1.98 6.24 -2.69
N GLU A 7 2.61 6.62 -1.59
CA GLU A 7 3.19 5.65 -0.65
C GLU A 7 2.13 4.76 -0.04
N GLN A 8 1.00 5.33 0.37
CA GLN A 8 -0.13 4.55 0.88
C GLN A 8 -0.65 3.58 -0.16
N THR A 9 -0.73 4.01 -1.41
CA THR A 9 -1.21 3.18 -2.50
C THR A 9 -0.35 1.93 -2.69
N VAL A 10 0.97 2.09 -2.72
CA VAL A 10 1.86 0.94 -2.92
C VAL A 10 1.84 0.00 -1.71
N ILE A 11 1.71 0.53 -0.49
CA ILE A 11 1.61 -0.31 0.71
C ILE A 11 0.32 -1.14 0.68
N VAL A 12 -0.82 -0.51 0.37
CA VAL A 12 -2.10 -1.22 0.29
C VAL A 12 -2.01 -2.35 -0.73
N GLY A 13 -1.47 -2.06 -1.92
CA GLY A 13 -1.32 -3.06 -2.97
C GLY A 13 -0.41 -4.21 -2.57
N GLN A 14 0.75 -3.91 -1.98
CA GLN A 14 1.70 -4.94 -1.56
C GLN A 14 1.12 -5.84 -0.47
N LEU A 15 0.49 -5.24 0.55
CA LEU A 15 -0.07 -6.03 1.65
C LEU A 15 -1.22 -6.91 1.19
N ILE A 16 -2.15 -6.40 0.40
CA ILE A 16 -3.31 -7.17 -0.04
C ILE A 16 -2.92 -8.25 -1.04
N ASN A 17 -2.10 -7.92 -2.03
CA ASN A 17 -1.84 -8.82 -3.15
C ASN A 17 -0.66 -9.76 -2.94
N ASN A 18 0.36 -9.34 -2.21
CA ASN A 18 1.62 -10.08 -2.15
C ASN A 18 1.94 -10.67 -0.79
N VAL A 19 1.52 -10.02 0.30
CA VAL A 19 1.89 -10.46 1.65
C VAL A 19 0.77 -11.26 2.30
N ILE A 20 -0.42 -10.70 2.36
CA ILE A 20 -1.54 -11.33 3.08
C ILE A 20 -2.41 -12.16 2.14
N GLY A 21 -2.71 -11.63 0.97
CA GLY A 21 -3.64 -12.23 0.03
C GLY A 21 -5.07 -11.76 0.26
N LEU A 22 -5.79 -11.57 -0.84
CA LEU A 22 -7.13 -10.98 -0.81
C LEU A 22 -8.13 -11.81 0.00
N GLU A 23 -8.03 -13.14 -0.09
CA GLU A 23 -8.98 -14.01 0.61
C GLU A 23 -8.91 -13.83 2.12
N LEU A 24 -7.70 -13.76 2.67
CA LEU A 24 -7.54 -13.56 4.11
C LEU A 24 -7.99 -12.16 4.54
N VAL A 25 -7.69 -11.16 3.71
CA VAL A 25 -8.11 -9.78 3.98
C VAL A 25 -9.64 -9.69 4.06
N LYS A 26 -10.35 -10.39 3.18
CA LYS A 26 -11.83 -10.41 3.16
C LYS A 26 -12.42 -10.94 4.46
N GLU A 27 -11.73 -11.83 5.14
CA GLU A 27 -12.20 -12.41 6.40
C GLU A 27 -12.10 -11.45 7.58
N HIS A 28 -11.20 -10.46 7.51
CA HIS A 28 -10.86 -9.62 8.65
C HIS A 28 -11.18 -8.15 8.48
N ILE A 29 -11.46 -7.70 7.27
CA ILE A 29 -11.74 -6.28 6.99
C ILE A 29 -13.16 -6.12 6.46
N ASP A 30 -13.83 -5.07 6.94
CA ASP A 30 -15.19 -4.74 6.50
C ASP A 30 -15.24 -4.72 4.97
N PRO A 31 -16.15 -5.49 4.34
CA PRO A 31 -16.23 -5.58 2.89
C PRO A 31 -16.40 -4.24 2.19
N GLN A 32 -17.16 -3.31 2.78
CA GLN A 32 -17.36 -1.98 2.17
C GLN A 32 -16.09 -1.16 2.19
N ARG A 33 -15.35 -1.21 3.29
CA ARG A 33 -14.06 -0.52 3.38
C ARG A 33 -13.03 -1.13 2.43
N LEU A 34 -13.02 -2.44 2.35
CA LEU A 34 -12.10 -3.14 1.45
C LEU A 34 -12.40 -2.80 -0.01
N GLU A 35 -13.68 -2.80 -0.40
CA GLU A 35 -14.08 -2.45 -1.76
C GLU A 35 -13.62 -1.05 -2.12
N LYS A 36 -13.81 -0.08 -1.23
CA LYS A 36 -13.37 1.29 -1.46
C LYS A 36 -11.84 1.39 -1.55
N ALA A 37 -11.13 0.65 -0.70
CA ALA A 37 -9.67 0.65 -0.73
C ALA A 37 -9.12 0.06 -2.02
N VAL A 38 -9.69 -1.05 -2.48
CA VAL A 38 -9.28 -1.69 -3.73
C VAL A 38 -9.56 -0.78 -4.93
N ALA A 39 -10.75 -0.15 -4.96
CA ALA A 39 -11.11 0.74 -6.05
C ALA A 39 -10.16 1.94 -6.11
N LEU A 40 -9.87 2.56 -4.96
CA LEU A 40 -8.94 3.68 -4.92
C LEU A 40 -7.51 3.26 -5.29
N HIS A 41 -7.08 2.09 -4.81
CA HIS A 41 -5.77 1.55 -5.16
C HIS A 41 -5.64 1.38 -6.69
N ASN A 42 -6.64 0.78 -7.32
CA ASN A 42 -6.61 0.55 -8.75
C ASN A 42 -6.57 1.87 -9.54
N GLU A 43 -7.38 2.84 -9.12
CA GLU A 43 -7.39 4.16 -9.73
C GLU A 43 -6.04 4.87 -9.61
N MET A 44 -5.49 4.89 -8.42
CA MET A 44 -4.18 5.52 -8.17
C MET A 44 -3.06 4.79 -8.90
N ASN A 45 -3.09 3.46 -8.89
CA ASN A 45 -2.06 2.65 -9.54
C ASN A 45 -2.05 2.86 -11.06
N ASP A 46 -3.22 3.03 -11.66
CA ASP A 46 -3.31 3.29 -13.11
C ASP A 46 -2.69 4.63 -13.50
N ASP A 47 -2.70 5.59 -12.58
CA ASP A 47 -2.13 6.92 -12.81
C ASP A 47 -0.64 7.00 -12.52
N MET A 48 -0.04 5.95 -11.94
CA MET A 48 1.37 5.93 -11.58
C MET A 48 2.20 5.20 -12.64
N THR A 49 3.33 5.80 -13.01
CA THR A 49 4.29 5.13 -13.89
C THR A 49 5.06 4.06 -13.09
N PRO A 50 5.66 3.06 -13.77
CA PRO A 50 6.50 2.07 -13.08
C PRO A 50 7.63 2.71 -12.28
N LYS A 51 8.19 3.80 -12.75
CA LYS A 51 9.23 4.54 -12.02
C LYS A 51 8.67 5.13 -10.73
N GLN A 52 7.47 5.74 -10.79
CA GLN A 52 6.83 6.31 -9.61
C GLN A 52 6.50 5.24 -8.57
N VAL A 53 6.04 4.07 -9.02
CA VAL A 53 5.75 2.95 -8.13
C VAL A 53 7.03 2.52 -7.39
N ARG A 54 8.13 2.34 -8.12
CA ARG A 54 9.40 1.96 -7.50
C ARG A 54 9.90 3.00 -6.52
N GLU A 55 9.82 4.28 -6.89
CA GLU A 55 10.25 5.37 -6.02
C GLU A 55 9.41 5.42 -4.73
N ALA A 56 8.10 5.21 -4.86
CA ALA A 56 7.21 5.18 -3.70
C ALA A 56 7.54 4.02 -2.77
N ILE A 57 7.77 2.82 -3.32
CA ILE A 57 8.13 1.64 -2.53
C ILE A 57 9.45 1.88 -1.79
N ILE A 58 10.46 2.41 -2.46
CA ILE A 58 11.76 2.68 -1.86
C ILE A 58 11.62 3.73 -0.75
N SER A 59 10.84 4.78 -0.98
CA SER A 59 10.60 5.82 0.00
C SER A 59 9.91 5.28 1.26
N VAL A 60 8.91 4.42 1.08
CA VAL A 60 8.24 3.76 2.20
C VAL A 60 9.21 2.89 2.98
N LEU A 61 10.01 2.10 2.28
CA LEU A 61 10.99 1.23 2.92
C LEU A 61 11.98 2.03 3.75
N ASP A 62 12.48 3.15 3.21
CA ASP A 62 13.39 4.02 3.92
C ASP A 62 12.76 4.56 5.21
N LYS A 63 11.51 5.02 5.13
CA LYS A 63 10.78 5.51 6.30
C LYS A 63 10.57 4.42 7.35
N VAL A 64 10.20 3.23 6.91
CA VAL A 64 9.97 2.09 7.80
C VAL A 64 11.28 1.68 8.49
N ILE A 65 12.38 1.63 7.75
CA ILE A 65 13.68 1.30 8.33
C ILE A 65 14.07 2.34 9.38
N ASP A 66 13.87 3.62 9.08
CA ASP A 66 14.19 4.69 10.01
C ASP A 66 13.41 4.56 11.31
N GLU A 67 12.10 4.30 11.22
CA GLU A 67 11.27 4.08 12.41
C GLU A 67 11.69 2.83 13.17
N PHE A 68 11.98 1.76 12.44
CA PHE A 68 12.39 0.49 13.04
C PHE A 68 13.68 0.63 13.83
N LEU A 69 14.65 1.36 13.29
CA LEU A 69 15.94 1.54 13.95
C LEU A 69 15.86 2.48 15.16
N LYS A 70 14.87 3.36 15.21
CA LYS A 70 14.65 4.23 16.36
C LYS A 70 13.99 3.51 17.54
N SER A 71 13.32 2.45 17.27
CA SER A 71 12.64 1.66 18.30
C SER A 71 13.63 0.77 19.07
#